data_0b232d2d15401be23d40e2e29d55c8c6
#
_entry.id   0b232d2d15401be23d40e2e29d55c8c6
#
_cell.length_a   1.000
_cell.length_b   1.000
_cell.length_c   1.000
_cell.angle_alpha   90.00
_cell.angle_beta   90.00
_cell.angle_gamma   90.00
#
_symmetry.space_group_name_H-M   'P 1'
#
loop_
_entity.id
_entity.type
_entity.pdbx_description
1 polymer ?
#
loop_
_entity_poly.entity_id
_entity_poly.type
_entity_poly.pdbx_seq_one_letter_code
_entity_poly.pdbx_strand_id
1 'polypeptide(L)'
;MFVEIDGLKIFYNIEGDGNPLILLHGWGANSDSLFPISNYLKKNYQTISLDLPGFGKSDIPLNSFSGDDYKNIVLKFISLLNLKNYVIIGHSFGGRIAIRIAKENPDELKGLILIDSAGIREKKTKKQKISESTFKFLKKITTKLFKGESREKILDKLRNIFGSTDYKSQKGVMRDTLVKVVNEDLTSFLREIKVKTLIIWGEKDKELSVKHAYIMNELIPNSKLIILKNCGHFPYLDNLPKVLSAIESFLEEIYGSS
;
A
#
# COMPACT_ATOMS: atom_id res chain seq x y z
N MET A 1 19.85 -2.94 -4.24
CA MET A 1 20.73 -2.01 -3.48
C MET A 1 20.18 -1.80 -2.08
N PHE A 2 20.94 -1.19 -1.16
CA PHE A 2 20.45 -0.87 0.18
C PHE A 2 20.78 0.58 0.53
N VAL A 3 19.90 1.20 1.30
CA VAL A 3 20.10 2.50 1.94
C VAL A 3 19.71 2.40 3.40
N GLU A 4 20.40 3.14 4.28
CA GLU A 4 20.04 3.20 5.69
C GLU A 4 19.18 4.43 5.98
N ILE A 5 18.00 4.22 6.58
CA ILE A 5 17.05 5.26 6.96
C ILE A 5 16.57 4.97 8.39
N ASP A 6 16.83 5.90 9.32
CA ASP A 6 16.45 5.78 10.73
C ASP A 6 16.93 4.46 11.38
N GLY A 7 18.12 3.99 11.01
CA GLY A 7 18.70 2.74 11.50
C GLY A 7 18.12 1.47 10.89
N LEU A 8 17.29 1.59 9.84
CA LEU A 8 16.77 0.46 9.07
C LEU A 8 17.46 0.39 7.71
N LYS A 9 17.90 -0.80 7.31
CA LYS A 9 18.37 -1.08 5.95
C LYS A 9 17.15 -1.30 5.06
N ILE A 10 16.97 -0.43 4.10
CA ILE A 10 15.88 -0.47 3.12
C ILE A 10 16.43 -0.97 1.79
N PHE A 11 15.90 -2.07 1.31
CA PHE A 11 16.24 -2.60 -0.01
C PHE A 11 15.45 -1.88 -1.10
N TYR A 12 16.12 -1.61 -2.22
CA TYR A 12 15.48 -1.04 -3.40
C TYR A 12 16.19 -1.46 -4.69
N ASN A 13 15.46 -1.42 -5.80
CA ASN A 13 15.97 -1.58 -7.15
C ASN A 13 15.77 -0.28 -7.93
N ILE A 14 16.75 0.09 -8.74
CA ILE A 14 16.64 1.16 -9.74
C ILE A 14 16.98 0.56 -11.10
N GLU A 15 16.12 0.77 -12.09
CA GLU A 15 16.32 0.34 -13.47
C GLU A 15 15.82 1.42 -14.43
N GLY A 16 16.47 1.54 -15.59
CA GLY A 16 16.16 2.55 -16.60
C GLY A 16 16.64 3.95 -16.24
N ASP A 17 16.36 4.88 -17.14
CA ASP A 17 16.75 6.29 -17.05
C ASP A 17 15.54 7.20 -17.34
N GLY A 18 15.64 8.50 -17.04
CA GLY A 18 14.57 9.48 -17.26
C GLY A 18 13.80 9.86 -15.99
N ASN A 19 12.54 10.24 -16.13
CA ASN A 19 11.73 10.69 -15.00
C ASN A 19 11.46 9.56 -13.99
N PRO A 20 11.64 9.81 -12.66
CA PRO A 20 11.54 8.79 -11.66
C PRO A 20 10.08 8.31 -11.43
N LEU A 21 9.89 7.00 -11.42
CA LEU A 21 8.66 6.33 -11.03
C LEU A 21 8.93 5.50 -9.78
N ILE A 22 8.30 5.85 -8.66
CA ILE A 22 8.47 5.18 -7.38
C ILE A 22 7.35 4.15 -7.21
N LEU A 23 7.71 2.87 -7.11
CA LEU A 23 6.74 1.77 -7.02
C LEU A 23 6.68 1.24 -5.58
N LEU A 24 5.48 1.27 -4.98
CA LEU A 24 5.19 0.84 -3.62
C LEU A 24 4.26 -0.37 -3.64
N HIS A 25 4.74 -1.50 -3.14
CA HIS A 25 4.05 -2.79 -3.15
C HIS A 25 2.95 -2.92 -2.08
N GLY A 26 2.10 -3.95 -2.20
CA GLY A 26 1.05 -4.30 -1.25
C GLY A 26 1.60 -4.96 0.04
N TRP A 27 0.73 -5.11 1.05
CA TRP A 27 1.06 -5.79 2.30
C TRP A 27 1.47 -7.25 2.06
N GLY A 28 2.53 -7.70 2.71
CA GLY A 28 3.02 -9.07 2.57
C GLY A 28 3.77 -9.37 1.26
N ALA A 29 3.88 -8.40 0.36
CA ALA A 29 4.65 -8.48 -0.89
C ALA A 29 6.05 -7.85 -0.74
N ASN A 30 6.72 -7.64 -1.85
CA ASN A 30 8.02 -6.96 -1.96
C ASN A 30 8.10 -6.23 -3.32
N SER A 31 9.22 -5.61 -3.61
CA SER A 31 9.49 -4.89 -4.86
C SER A 31 9.25 -5.72 -6.13
N ASP A 32 9.50 -7.03 -6.08
CA ASP A 32 9.32 -7.93 -7.23
C ASP A 32 7.84 -8.09 -7.64
N SER A 33 6.90 -7.80 -6.74
CA SER A 33 5.47 -7.92 -7.04
C SER A 33 5.00 -6.97 -8.14
N LEU A 34 5.66 -5.82 -8.30
CA LEU A 34 5.38 -4.84 -9.34
C LEU A 34 6.34 -4.93 -10.54
N PHE A 35 7.16 -5.99 -10.59
CA PHE A 35 8.10 -6.23 -11.68
C PHE A 35 7.48 -6.20 -13.09
N PRO A 36 6.26 -6.74 -13.36
CA PRO A 36 5.65 -6.62 -14.68
C PRO A 36 5.50 -5.16 -15.14
N ILE A 37 5.19 -4.24 -14.23
CA ILE A 37 5.06 -2.82 -14.51
C ILE A 37 6.45 -2.18 -14.67
N SER A 38 7.34 -2.36 -13.68
CA SER A 38 8.67 -1.73 -13.68
C SER A 38 9.51 -2.18 -14.88
N ASN A 39 9.50 -3.47 -15.20
CA ASN A 39 10.26 -4.03 -16.33
C ASN A 39 9.84 -3.48 -17.70
N TYR A 40 8.57 -3.12 -17.84
CA TYR A 40 8.09 -2.47 -19.05
C TYR A 40 8.47 -0.98 -19.08
N LEU A 41 8.17 -0.26 -17.99
CA LEU A 41 8.35 1.20 -17.92
C LEU A 41 9.82 1.63 -17.89
N LYS A 42 10.75 0.77 -17.44
CA LYS A 42 12.19 1.07 -17.43
C LYS A 42 12.80 1.37 -18.80
N LYS A 43 12.07 1.12 -19.88
CA LYS A 43 12.51 1.47 -21.24
C LYS A 43 12.57 2.98 -21.47
N ASN A 44 11.66 3.73 -20.81
CA ASN A 44 11.48 5.16 -21.03
C ASN A 44 11.53 5.98 -19.71
N TYR A 45 11.55 5.33 -18.57
CA TYR A 45 11.51 5.95 -17.24
C TYR A 45 12.51 5.29 -16.28
N GLN A 46 12.96 6.04 -15.30
CA GLN A 46 13.68 5.47 -14.18
C GLN A 46 12.70 4.84 -13.18
N THR A 47 12.65 3.52 -13.12
CA THR A 47 11.78 2.80 -12.18
C THR A 47 12.52 2.49 -10.87
N ILE A 48 11.91 2.83 -9.75
CA ILE A 48 12.47 2.70 -8.41
C ILE A 48 11.49 1.91 -7.56
N SER A 49 11.81 0.65 -7.27
CA SER A 49 10.95 -0.24 -6.50
C SER A 49 11.57 -0.49 -5.12
N LEU A 50 10.80 -0.20 -4.05
CA LEU A 50 11.27 -0.38 -2.68
C LEU A 50 10.65 -1.64 -2.05
N ASP A 51 11.45 -2.34 -1.23
CA ASP A 51 10.90 -3.21 -0.19
C ASP A 51 10.58 -2.33 1.03
N LEU A 52 9.30 -2.19 1.34
CA LEU A 52 8.87 -1.40 2.50
C LEU A 52 9.38 -2.05 3.81
N PRO A 53 9.62 -1.27 4.90
CA PRO A 53 10.06 -1.81 6.18
C PRO A 53 9.23 -3.01 6.65
N GLY A 54 9.90 -4.10 7.02
CA GLY A 54 9.27 -5.35 7.45
C GLY A 54 8.91 -6.31 6.33
N PHE A 55 9.25 -5.99 5.07
CA PHE A 55 8.97 -6.81 3.90
C PHE A 55 10.22 -7.05 3.04
N GLY A 56 10.19 -8.14 2.26
CA GLY A 56 11.25 -8.49 1.32
C GLY A 56 12.61 -8.60 2.00
N LYS A 57 13.57 -7.81 1.53
CA LYS A 57 14.95 -7.75 2.03
C LYS A 57 15.20 -6.58 2.99
N SER A 58 14.18 -5.73 3.23
CA SER A 58 14.28 -4.62 4.17
C SER A 58 14.16 -5.09 5.61
N ASP A 59 14.81 -4.35 6.52
CA ASP A 59 14.78 -4.65 7.95
C ASP A 59 13.35 -4.57 8.53
N ILE A 60 13.11 -5.39 9.54
CA ILE A 60 11.89 -5.35 10.34
C ILE A 60 12.04 -4.23 11.39
N PRO A 61 11.11 -3.28 11.48
CA PRO A 61 11.14 -2.25 12.51
C PRO A 61 11.11 -2.84 13.93
N LEU A 62 11.83 -2.22 14.86
CA LEU A 62 11.83 -2.62 16.27
C LEU A 62 10.46 -2.38 16.95
N ASN A 63 9.76 -1.34 16.52
CA ASN A 63 8.43 -0.95 17.02
C ASN A 63 7.41 -1.03 15.89
N SER A 64 6.12 -1.20 16.27
CA SER A 64 5.04 -1.23 15.30
C SER A 64 4.83 0.13 14.63
N PHE A 65 4.87 0.13 13.29
CA PHE A 65 4.70 1.31 12.46
C PHE A 65 3.23 1.68 12.27
N SER A 66 2.97 2.96 12.16
CA SER A 66 1.75 3.57 11.62
C SER A 66 1.91 3.85 10.11
N GLY A 67 0.83 4.28 9.45
CA GLY A 67 0.92 4.75 8.07
C GLY A 67 1.83 5.97 7.90
N ASP A 68 1.93 6.83 8.92
CA ASP A 68 2.84 8.00 8.90
C ASP A 68 4.30 7.59 9.03
N ASP A 69 4.61 6.54 9.79
CA ASP A 69 5.99 6.03 9.87
C ASP A 69 6.46 5.53 8.49
N TYR A 70 5.63 4.75 7.78
CA TYR A 70 5.93 4.32 6.41
C TYR A 70 6.09 5.50 5.45
N LYS A 71 5.17 6.47 5.50
CA LYS A 71 5.25 7.70 4.70
C LYS A 71 6.60 8.40 4.91
N ASN A 72 7.00 8.57 6.17
CA ASN A 72 8.25 9.26 6.52
C ASN A 72 9.48 8.52 5.99
N ILE A 73 9.51 7.18 6.05
CA ILE A 73 10.60 6.39 5.44
C ILE A 73 10.67 6.64 3.93
N VAL A 74 9.53 6.61 3.23
CA VAL A 74 9.51 6.84 1.77
C VAL A 74 9.92 8.27 1.43
N LEU A 75 9.47 9.28 2.16
CA LEU A 75 9.89 10.68 1.95
C LEU A 75 11.39 10.89 2.21
N LYS A 76 11.95 10.28 3.26
CA LYS A 76 13.40 10.31 3.50
C LYS A 76 14.17 9.61 2.40
N PHE A 77 13.68 8.46 1.92
CA PHE A 77 14.26 7.77 0.76
C PHE A 77 14.31 8.66 -0.49
N ILE A 78 13.20 9.32 -0.82
CA ILE A 78 13.10 10.27 -1.94
C ILE A 78 14.12 11.40 -1.79
N SER A 79 14.24 11.96 -0.59
CA SER A 79 15.19 13.03 -0.27
C SER A 79 16.63 12.57 -0.39
N LEU A 80 16.99 11.40 0.15
CA LEU A 80 18.34 10.84 0.10
C LEU A 80 18.84 10.58 -1.32
N LEU A 81 17.93 10.14 -2.21
CA LEU A 81 18.25 9.95 -3.63
C LEU A 81 18.07 11.23 -4.47
N ASN A 82 17.71 12.35 -3.83
CA ASN A 82 17.46 13.63 -4.48
C ASN A 82 16.51 13.52 -5.69
N LEU A 83 15.45 12.70 -5.57
CA LEU A 83 14.51 12.47 -6.66
C LEU A 83 13.65 13.69 -6.90
N LYS A 84 13.56 14.11 -8.17
CA LYS A 84 12.81 15.27 -8.62
C LYS A 84 11.77 14.88 -9.66
N ASN A 85 10.69 15.64 -9.73
CA ASN A 85 9.64 15.46 -10.74
C ASN A 85 9.13 13.98 -10.82
N TYR A 86 8.94 13.31 -9.69
CA TYR A 86 8.59 11.89 -9.64
C TYR A 86 7.07 11.65 -9.69
N VAL A 87 6.69 10.44 -10.13
CA VAL A 87 5.35 9.88 -9.98
C VAL A 87 5.41 8.71 -9.00
N ILE A 88 4.40 8.56 -8.16
CA ILE A 88 4.28 7.40 -7.26
C ILE A 88 3.21 6.44 -7.81
N ILE A 89 3.56 5.16 -7.90
CA ILE A 89 2.67 4.06 -8.25
C ILE A 89 2.50 3.19 -7.00
N GLY A 90 1.31 3.17 -6.41
CA GLY A 90 1.03 2.40 -5.20
C GLY A 90 -0.02 1.33 -5.42
N HIS A 91 0.31 0.06 -5.13
CA HIS A 91 -0.63 -1.04 -5.11
C HIS A 91 -1.10 -1.34 -3.69
N SER A 92 -2.40 -1.48 -3.47
CA SER A 92 -2.98 -1.91 -2.20
C SER A 92 -2.45 -1.10 -1.00
N PHE A 93 -1.66 -1.71 -0.10
CA PHE A 93 -1.01 -1.02 1.01
C PHE A 93 -0.05 0.10 0.55
N GLY A 94 0.70 -0.13 -0.52
CA GLY A 94 1.55 0.92 -1.13
C GLY A 94 0.75 2.13 -1.58
N GLY A 95 -0.49 1.92 -2.06
CA GLY A 95 -1.42 2.99 -2.38
C GLY A 95 -1.84 3.81 -1.15
N ARG A 96 -2.03 3.17 0.01
CA ARG A 96 -2.29 3.85 1.28
C ARG A 96 -1.16 4.80 1.69
N ILE A 97 0.09 4.37 1.47
CA ILE A 97 1.27 5.21 1.73
C ILE A 97 1.34 6.36 0.71
N ALA A 98 1.10 6.05 -0.56
CA ALA A 98 1.08 7.04 -1.64
C ALA A 98 0.03 8.15 -1.42
N ILE A 99 -1.18 7.81 -0.96
CA ILE A 99 -2.23 8.76 -0.56
C ILE A 99 -1.73 9.71 0.54
N ARG A 100 -1.04 9.18 1.56
CA ARG A 100 -0.49 9.99 2.66
C ARG A 100 0.58 10.98 2.17
N ILE A 101 1.44 10.54 1.26
CA ILE A 101 2.45 11.42 0.64
C ILE A 101 1.76 12.50 -0.21
N ALA A 102 0.82 12.09 -1.06
CA ALA A 102 0.15 13.00 -1.99
C ALA A 102 -0.70 14.06 -1.26
N LYS A 103 -1.28 13.73 -0.08
CA LYS A 103 -1.98 14.70 0.76
C LYS A 103 -1.10 15.88 1.17
N GLU A 104 0.18 15.67 1.38
CA GLU A 104 1.13 16.73 1.75
C GLU A 104 1.50 17.62 0.55
N ASN A 105 1.11 17.21 -0.67
CA ASN A 105 1.36 17.90 -1.95
C ASN A 105 2.83 18.35 -2.10
N PRO A 106 3.82 17.44 -2.00
CA PRO A 106 5.22 17.83 -2.21
C PRO A 106 5.41 18.35 -3.63
N ASP A 107 6.16 19.43 -3.78
CA ASP A 107 6.36 20.13 -5.08
C ASP A 107 6.90 19.23 -6.19
N GLU A 108 7.70 18.25 -5.81
CA GLU A 108 8.35 17.30 -6.73
C GLU A 108 7.45 16.12 -7.13
N LEU A 109 6.32 15.90 -6.47
CA LEU A 109 5.34 14.89 -6.86
C LEU A 109 4.49 15.41 -8.01
N LYS A 110 4.63 14.82 -9.20
CA LYS A 110 3.94 15.25 -10.42
C LYS A 110 2.66 14.48 -10.71
N GLY A 111 2.56 13.26 -10.20
CA GLY A 111 1.36 12.43 -10.39
C GLY A 111 1.29 11.27 -9.41
N LEU A 112 0.10 10.72 -9.28
CA LEU A 112 -0.21 9.60 -8.41
C LEU A 112 -0.95 8.51 -9.19
N ILE A 113 -0.50 7.27 -9.08
CA ILE A 113 -1.17 6.10 -9.66
C ILE A 113 -1.54 5.14 -8.54
N LEU A 114 -2.83 4.88 -8.39
CA LEU A 114 -3.40 4.00 -7.36
C LEU A 114 -3.96 2.75 -8.04
N ILE A 115 -3.38 1.59 -7.73
CA ILE A 115 -3.82 0.30 -8.27
C ILE A 115 -4.44 -0.51 -7.13
N ASP A 116 -5.74 -0.81 -7.21
CA ASP A 116 -6.50 -1.52 -6.17
C ASP A 116 -6.11 -1.05 -4.76
N SER A 117 -6.12 0.27 -4.56
CA SER A 117 -5.50 0.93 -3.41
C SER A 117 -6.31 0.78 -2.14
N ALA A 118 -5.66 0.42 -1.05
CA ALA A 118 -6.23 0.60 0.28
C ALA A 118 -6.25 2.09 0.66
N GLY A 119 -7.10 2.45 1.62
CA GLY A 119 -7.20 3.84 2.11
C GLY A 119 -8.56 4.15 2.72
N ILE A 120 -9.62 3.57 2.17
CA ILE A 120 -10.98 3.72 2.68
C ILE A 120 -11.27 2.60 3.66
N ARG A 121 -11.80 2.96 4.82
CA ARG A 121 -12.19 1.98 5.83
C ARG A 121 -13.65 1.55 5.62
N GLU A 122 -13.87 0.27 5.37
CA GLU A 122 -15.21 -0.28 5.31
C GLU A 122 -15.92 -0.22 6.66
N LYS A 123 -17.20 0.12 6.62
CA LYS A 123 -18.06 0.01 7.81
C LYS A 123 -18.25 -1.47 8.13
N LYS A 124 -17.78 -1.88 9.31
CA LYS A 124 -17.93 -3.26 9.78
C LYS A 124 -19.42 -3.66 9.82
N THR A 125 -19.73 -4.82 9.28
CA THR A 125 -21.05 -5.44 9.39
C THR A 125 -21.35 -5.77 10.86
N LYS A 126 -22.64 -5.98 11.19
CA LYS A 126 -23.05 -6.43 12.53
C LYS A 126 -22.31 -7.72 12.95
N LYS A 127 -22.18 -8.68 12.02
CA LYS A 127 -21.48 -9.95 12.25
C LYS A 127 -19.99 -9.72 12.58
N GLN A 128 -19.30 -8.86 11.84
CA GLN A 128 -17.89 -8.51 12.11
C GLN A 128 -17.71 -7.80 13.45
N LYS A 129 -18.64 -6.89 13.83
CA LYS A 129 -18.60 -6.22 15.14
C LYS A 129 -18.76 -7.21 16.31
N ILE A 130 -19.69 -8.17 16.18
CA ILE A 130 -19.92 -9.23 17.18
C ILE A 130 -18.65 -10.11 17.28
N SER A 131 -18.11 -10.56 16.14
CA SER A 131 -16.89 -11.37 16.08
C SER A 131 -15.71 -10.68 16.77
N GLU A 132 -15.50 -9.40 16.50
CA GLU A 132 -14.44 -8.60 17.11
C GLU A 132 -14.65 -8.40 18.63
N SER A 133 -15.89 -8.14 19.04
CA SER A 133 -16.24 -8.03 20.47
C SER A 133 -15.99 -9.34 21.21
N THR A 134 -16.39 -10.46 20.62
CA THR A 134 -16.15 -11.82 21.16
C THR A 134 -14.64 -12.10 21.28
N PHE A 135 -13.88 -11.78 20.23
CA PHE A 135 -12.42 -11.93 20.28
C PHE A 135 -11.77 -11.10 21.40
N LYS A 136 -12.16 -9.81 21.52
CA LYS A 136 -11.65 -8.92 22.59
C LYS A 136 -11.97 -9.47 23.97
N PHE A 137 -13.19 -9.96 24.16
CA PHE A 137 -13.62 -10.56 25.43
C PHE A 137 -12.81 -11.81 25.76
N LEU A 138 -12.71 -12.75 24.83
CA LEU A 138 -11.93 -13.98 25.01
C LEU A 138 -10.45 -13.68 25.24
N LYS A 139 -9.86 -12.73 24.51
CA LYS A 139 -8.48 -12.27 24.72
C LYS A 139 -8.30 -11.74 26.15
N LYS A 140 -9.23 -10.92 26.66
CA LYS A 140 -9.18 -10.37 28.02
C LYS A 140 -9.22 -11.48 29.09
N ILE A 141 -10.09 -12.46 28.91
CA ILE A 141 -10.18 -13.63 29.80
C ILE A 141 -8.87 -14.43 29.77
N THR A 142 -8.38 -14.77 28.57
CA THR A 142 -7.16 -15.53 28.39
C THR A 142 -5.95 -14.84 29.03
N THR A 143 -5.82 -13.52 28.85
CA THR A 143 -4.70 -12.75 29.45
C THR A 143 -4.79 -12.67 30.96
N LYS A 144 -6.00 -12.74 31.55
CA LYS A 144 -6.22 -12.74 33.01
C LYS A 144 -5.96 -14.09 33.65
N LEU A 145 -6.36 -15.18 32.97
CA LEU A 145 -6.35 -16.53 33.56
C LEU A 145 -5.08 -17.35 33.26
N PHE A 146 -4.40 -17.04 32.15
CA PHE A 146 -3.24 -17.81 31.71
C PHE A 146 -1.98 -16.93 31.64
N LYS A 147 -0.80 -17.54 31.82
CA LYS A 147 0.52 -16.89 31.76
C LYS A 147 1.47 -17.71 30.89
N GLY A 148 2.56 -17.07 30.43
CA GLY A 148 3.63 -17.72 29.69
C GLY A 148 3.15 -18.37 28.38
N GLU A 149 3.73 -19.51 28.05
CA GLU A 149 3.52 -20.23 26.79
C GLU A 149 2.07 -20.69 26.57
N SER A 150 1.38 -21.12 27.65
CA SER A 150 -0.03 -21.54 27.57
C SER A 150 -0.94 -20.40 27.14
N ARG A 151 -0.68 -19.16 27.61
CA ARG A 151 -1.41 -17.97 27.18
C ARG A 151 -1.22 -17.73 25.68
N GLU A 152 0.01 -17.76 25.19
CA GLU A 152 0.27 -17.50 23.78
C GLU A 152 -0.35 -18.57 22.87
N LYS A 153 -0.29 -19.84 23.23
CA LYS A 153 -0.96 -20.92 22.47
C LYS A 153 -2.48 -20.71 22.34
N ILE A 154 -3.14 -20.28 23.42
CA ILE A 154 -4.59 -19.98 23.37
C ILE A 154 -4.86 -18.72 22.53
N LEU A 155 -4.07 -17.67 22.71
CA LEU A 155 -4.21 -16.45 21.92
C LEU A 155 -3.99 -16.72 20.43
N ASP A 156 -3.04 -17.57 20.05
CA ASP A 156 -2.83 -17.93 18.64
C ASP A 156 -4.00 -18.73 18.08
N LYS A 157 -4.61 -19.64 18.85
CA LYS A 157 -5.86 -20.31 18.43
C LYS A 157 -6.99 -19.32 18.20
N LEU A 158 -7.19 -18.36 19.12
CA LEU A 158 -8.19 -17.30 18.95
C LEU A 158 -7.92 -16.43 17.71
N ARG A 159 -6.67 -16.03 17.48
CA ARG A 159 -6.24 -15.29 16.29
C ARG A 159 -6.54 -16.09 15.01
N ASN A 160 -6.30 -17.40 15.02
CA ASN A 160 -6.60 -18.27 13.87
C ASN A 160 -8.09 -18.43 13.58
N ILE A 161 -8.96 -18.29 14.58
CA ILE A 161 -10.41 -18.36 14.39
C ILE A 161 -10.96 -17.01 13.87
N PHE A 162 -10.53 -15.92 14.48
CA PHE A 162 -11.15 -14.61 14.29
C PHE A 162 -10.38 -13.67 13.34
N GLY A 163 -9.10 -13.94 13.05
CA GLY A 163 -8.24 -13.05 12.24
C GLY A 163 -8.45 -13.23 10.74
N SER A 164 -8.17 -12.16 9.97
CA SER A 164 -8.02 -12.21 8.51
C SER A 164 -6.79 -13.04 8.11
N THR A 165 -6.66 -13.37 6.83
CA THR A 165 -5.50 -14.10 6.30
C THR A 165 -4.19 -13.37 6.63
N ASP A 166 -4.13 -12.06 6.38
CA ASP A 166 -2.95 -11.25 6.68
C ASP A 166 -2.64 -11.22 8.17
N TYR A 167 -3.67 -11.09 9.01
CA TYR A 167 -3.49 -11.09 10.46
C TYR A 167 -2.93 -12.42 10.98
N LYS A 168 -3.32 -13.55 10.37
CA LYS A 168 -2.84 -14.89 10.73
C LYS A 168 -1.39 -15.12 10.31
N SER A 169 -1.01 -14.62 9.14
CA SER A 169 0.34 -14.79 8.58
C SER A 169 1.40 -13.97 9.33
N GLN A 170 1.01 -12.85 9.97
CA GLN A 170 1.94 -11.96 10.66
C GLN A 170 2.15 -12.32 12.14
N LYS A 171 3.35 -12.02 12.67
CA LYS A 171 3.72 -12.22 14.07
C LYS A 171 4.40 -10.97 14.63
N GLY A 172 4.44 -10.86 15.96
CA GLY A 172 5.16 -9.80 16.65
C GLY A 172 4.81 -8.40 16.16
N VAL A 173 5.81 -7.58 15.98
CA VAL A 173 5.71 -6.16 15.60
C VAL A 173 4.95 -5.93 14.30
N MET A 174 5.10 -6.82 13.30
CA MET A 174 4.42 -6.69 12.02
C MET A 174 2.90 -6.93 12.13
N ARG A 175 2.47 -7.80 13.05
CA ARG A 175 1.03 -7.96 13.35
C ARG A 175 0.45 -6.70 13.99
N ASP A 176 1.16 -6.08 14.92
CA ASP A 176 0.71 -4.84 15.57
C ASP A 176 0.71 -3.68 14.57
N THR A 177 1.68 -3.64 13.67
CA THR A 177 1.73 -2.72 12.53
C THR A 177 0.50 -2.89 11.62
N LEU A 178 0.18 -4.14 11.22
CA LEU A 178 -1.01 -4.42 10.41
C LEU A 178 -2.27 -3.86 11.06
N VAL A 179 -2.47 -4.13 12.37
CA VAL A 179 -3.64 -3.65 13.11
C VAL A 179 -3.73 -2.13 13.10
N LYS A 180 -2.60 -1.42 13.23
CA LYS A 180 -2.57 0.04 13.14
C LYS A 180 -3.01 0.50 11.75
N VAL A 181 -2.32 0.06 10.70
CA VAL A 181 -2.51 0.57 9.35
C VAL A 181 -3.87 0.23 8.73
N VAL A 182 -4.44 -0.97 8.98
CA VAL A 182 -5.75 -1.34 8.42
C VAL A 182 -6.93 -0.63 9.11
N ASN A 183 -6.74 -0.11 10.33
CA ASN A 183 -7.78 0.61 11.06
C ASN A 183 -7.82 2.10 10.74
N GLU A 184 -6.85 2.63 10.02
CA GLU A 184 -6.84 4.02 9.59
C GLU A 184 -7.82 4.24 8.44
N ASP A 185 -8.51 5.38 8.46
CA ASP A 185 -9.38 5.83 7.38
C ASP A 185 -8.77 7.09 6.75
N LEU A 186 -8.43 7.02 5.47
CA LEU A 186 -7.81 8.12 4.74
C LEU A 186 -8.81 8.89 3.88
N THR A 187 -10.11 8.65 4.05
CA THR A 187 -11.15 9.29 3.23
C THR A 187 -11.06 10.83 3.25
N SER A 188 -10.75 11.42 4.41
CA SER A 188 -10.56 12.88 4.51
C SER A 188 -9.35 13.40 3.72
N PHE A 189 -8.29 12.59 3.58
CA PHE A 189 -7.06 12.97 2.88
C PHE A 189 -7.25 13.08 1.37
N LEU A 190 -8.18 12.28 0.81
CA LEU A 190 -8.41 12.22 -0.64
C LEU A 190 -8.78 13.59 -1.23
N ARG A 191 -9.54 14.42 -0.49
CA ARG A 191 -9.93 15.76 -0.91
C ARG A 191 -8.78 16.77 -0.94
N GLU A 192 -7.69 16.47 -0.24
CA GLU A 192 -6.53 17.34 -0.12
C GLU A 192 -5.48 17.07 -1.22
N ILE A 193 -5.62 15.96 -1.98
CA ILE A 193 -4.71 15.59 -3.07
C ILE A 193 -4.94 16.54 -4.25
N LYS A 194 -3.89 17.26 -4.67
CA LYS A 194 -3.94 18.25 -5.76
C LYS A 194 -3.35 17.72 -7.07
N VAL A 195 -2.42 16.78 -7.00
CA VAL A 195 -1.77 16.21 -8.18
C VAL A 195 -2.75 15.39 -9.01
N LYS A 196 -2.51 15.33 -10.34
CA LYS A 196 -3.25 14.41 -11.21
C LYS A 196 -3.14 12.99 -10.67
N THR A 197 -4.25 12.28 -10.65
CA THR A 197 -4.32 10.93 -10.07
C THR A 197 -4.98 9.96 -11.05
N LEU A 198 -4.31 8.84 -11.35
CA LEU A 198 -4.90 7.72 -12.06
C LEU A 198 -5.29 6.64 -11.06
N ILE A 199 -6.53 6.18 -11.11
CA ILE A 199 -7.06 5.08 -10.31
C ILE A 199 -7.34 3.91 -11.25
N ILE A 200 -6.68 2.77 -11.04
CA ILE A 200 -6.89 1.52 -11.77
C ILE A 200 -7.45 0.50 -10.80
N TRP A 201 -8.52 -0.19 -11.16
CA TRP A 201 -9.16 -1.15 -10.26
C TRP A 201 -9.71 -2.37 -10.98
N GLY A 202 -9.48 -3.56 -10.37
CA GLY A 202 -10.09 -4.79 -10.84
C GLY A 202 -11.58 -4.89 -10.43
N GLU A 203 -12.47 -5.10 -11.41
CA GLU A 203 -13.91 -5.24 -11.18
C GLU A 203 -14.25 -6.35 -10.17
N LYS A 204 -13.45 -7.44 -10.17
CA LYS A 204 -13.66 -8.63 -9.35
C LYS A 204 -12.71 -8.69 -8.14
N ASP A 205 -12.17 -7.56 -7.71
CA ASP A 205 -11.37 -7.50 -6.49
C ASP A 205 -12.19 -7.99 -5.29
N LYS A 206 -11.70 -9.06 -4.64
CA LYS A 206 -12.33 -9.69 -3.47
C LYS A 206 -11.73 -9.21 -2.15
N GLU A 207 -10.61 -8.51 -2.18
CA GLU A 207 -9.92 -7.98 -1.01
C GLU A 207 -10.39 -6.58 -0.68
N LEU A 208 -10.52 -5.73 -1.71
CA LEU A 208 -10.98 -4.35 -1.60
C LEU A 208 -12.16 -4.10 -2.56
N SER A 209 -13.26 -3.63 -2.02
CA SER A 209 -14.46 -3.38 -2.83
C SER A 209 -14.20 -2.34 -3.91
N VAL A 210 -14.62 -2.62 -5.14
CA VAL A 210 -14.61 -1.66 -6.26
C VAL A 210 -15.34 -0.35 -5.93
N LYS A 211 -16.22 -0.32 -4.93
CA LYS A 211 -16.83 0.91 -4.41
C LYS A 211 -15.81 1.91 -3.91
N HIS A 212 -14.67 1.43 -3.39
CA HIS A 212 -13.59 2.31 -2.94
C HIS A 212 -12.99 3.10 -4.11
N ALA A 213 -12.86 2.48 -5.30
CA ALA A 213 -12.41 3.16 -6.50
C ALA A 213 -13.33 4.35 -6.88
N TYR A 214 -14.64 4.14 -6.85
CA TYR A 214 -15.60 5.20 -7.12
C TYR A 214 -15.55 6.31 -6.08
N ILE A 215 -15.43 5.96 -4.79
CA ILE A 215 -15.30 6.96 -3.71
C ILE A 215 -13.99 7.74 -3.86
N MET A 216 -12.88 7.08 -4.17
CA MET A 216 -11.59 7.77 -4.41
C MET A 216 -11.72 8.74 -5.60
N ASN A 217 -12.33 8.30 -6.71
CA ASN A 217 -12.52 9.15 -7.89
C ASN A 217 -13.47 10.33 -7.64
N GLU A 218 -14.47 10.16 -6.79
CA GLU A 218 -15.37 11.25 -6.39
C GLU A 218 -14.67 12.28 -5.50
N LEU A 219 -13.76 11.82 -4.61
CA LEU A 219 -13.14 12.67 -3.59
C LEU A 219 -11.85 13.32 -4.04
N ILE A 220 -11.08 12.71 -4.95
CA ILE A 220 -9.83 13.27 -5.48
C ILE A 220 -10.16 14.20 -6.66
N PRO A 221 -9.93 15.53 -6.54
CA PRO A 221 -10.42 16.49 -7.55
C PRO A 221 -9.93 16.25 -8.98
N ASN A 222 -8.65 15.84 -9.13
CA ASN A 222 -7.99 15.67 -10.43
C ASN A 222 -7.74 14.17 -10.72
N SER A 223 -8.77 13.33 -10.59
CA SER A 223 -8.62 11.90 -10.77
C SER A 223 -9.32 11.38 -12.03
N LYS A 224 -8.73 10.32 -12.61
CA LYS A 224 -9.30 9.51 -13.69
C LYS A 224 -9.41 8.07 -13.20
N LEU A 225 -10.56 7.44 -13.37
CA LEU A 225 -10.83 6.07 -12.94
C LEU A 225 -10.93 5.13 -14.14
N ILE A 226 -10.24 3.99 -14.02
CA ILE A 226 -10.30 2.88 -14.98
C ILE A 226 -10.64 1.60 -14.22
N ILE A 227 -11.81 1.02 -14.53
CA ILE A 227 -12.23 -0.29 -14.02
C ILE A 227 -11.88 -1.36 -15.06
N LEU A 228 -11.10 -2.34 -14.67
CA LEU A 228 -10.70 -3.44 -15.53
C LEU A 228 -11.64 -4.64 -15.34
N LYS A 229 -12.43 -4.93 -16.37
CA LYS A 229 -13.37 -6.07 -16.35
C LYS A 229 -12.62 -7.39 -16.18
N ASN A 230 -13.20 -8.28 -15.37
CA ASN A 230 -12.68 -9.61 -15.08
C ASN A 230 -11.33 -9.66 -14.33
N CYS A 231 -10.80 -8.54 -13.86
CA CYS A 231 -9.57 -8.48 -13.07
C CYS A 231 -9.89 -8.49 -11.57
N GLY A 232 -9.03 -9.14 -10.79
CA GLY A 232 -9.05 -9.19 -9.33
C GLY A 232 -8.16 -8.12 -8.70
N HIS A 233 -7.63 -8.41 -7.50
CA HIS A 233 -6.78 -7.51 -6.70
C HIS A 233 -5.40 -7.22 -7.32
N PHE A 234 -4.98 -7.99 -8.32
CA PHE A 234 -3.71 -7.81 -9.02
C PHE A 234 -3.96 -7.61 -10.52
N PRO A 235 -4.59 -6.51 -10.95
CA PRO A 235 -5.02 -6.30 -12.33
C PRO A 235 -3.86 -6.30 -13.32
N TYR A 236 -2.64 -5.96 -12.86
CA TYR A 236 -1.43 -6.04 -13.66
C TYR A 236 -0.92 -7.49 -13.90
N LEU A 237 -1.44 -8.48 -13.16
CA LEU A 237 -1.23 -9.91 -13.46
C LEU A 237 -2.35 -10.45 -14.36
N ASP A 238 -3.57 -9.94 -14.20
CA ASP A 238 -4.75 -10.39 -14.93
C ASP A 238 -4.82 -9.79 -16.35
N ASN A 239 -4.43 -8.52 -16.50
CA ASN A 239 -4.49 -7.79 -17.78
C ASN A 239 -3.41 -6.71 -17.88
N LEU A 240 -2.15 -7.14 -17.91
CA LEU A 240 -0.99 -6.24 -18.01
C LEU A 240 -1.08 -5.22 -19.16
N PRO A 241 -1.47 -5.60 -20.40
CA PRO A 241 -1.50 -4.64 -21.52
C PRO A 241 -2.41 -3.44 -21.25
N LYS A 242 -3.60 -3.66 -20.66
CA LYS A 242 -4.52 -2.55 -20.34
C LYS A 242 -4.01 -1.68 -19.19
N VAL A 243 -3.38 -2.28 -18.19
CA VAL A 243 -2.74 -1.54 -17.10
C VAL A 243 -1.63 -0.65 -17.64
N LEU A 244 -0.74 -1.20 -18.46
CA LEU A 244 0.37 -0.46 -19.05
C LEU A 244 -0.11 0.67 -19.95
N SER A 245 -1.06 0.42 -20.85
CA SER A 245 -1.63 1.46 -21.71
C SER A 245 -2.26 2.60 -20.91
N ALA A 246 -2.93 2.31 -19.80
CA ALA A 246 -3.48 3.34 -18.91
C ALA A 246 -2.39 4.15 -18.23
N ILE A 247 -1.32 3.49 -17.75
CA ILE A 247 -0.17 4.14 -17.11
C ILE A 247 0.57 5.02 -18.12
N GLU A 248 0.89 4.51 -19.32
CA GLU A 248 1.59 5.27 -20.36
C GLU A 248 0.81 6.53 -20.74
N SER A 249 -0.47 6.41 -21.06
CA SER A 249 -1.31 7.58 -21.39
C SER A 249 -1.32 8.61 -20.27
N PHE A 250 -1.30 8.18 -19.01
CA PHE A 250 -1.24 9.09 -17.87
C PHE A 250 0.14 9.75 -17.73
N LEU A 251 1.22 9.01 -17.92
CA LEU A 251 2.59 9.54 -17.85
C LEU A 251 2.87 10.55 -18.99
N GLU A 252 2.33 10.30 -20.19
CA GLU A 252 2.35 11.29 -21.29
C GLU A 252 1.62 12.58 -20.94
N GLU A 253 0.50 12.51 -20.20
CA GLU A 253 -0.21 13.69 -19.70
C GLU A 253 0.59 14.47 -18.64
N ILE A 254 1.51 13.81 -17.92
CA ILE A 254 2.34 14.40 -16.86
C ILE A 254 3.62 14.99 -17.42
N TYR A 255 4.31 14.26 -18.30
CA TYR A 255 5.67 14.61 -18.74
C TYR A 255 5.75 15.11 -20.19
N GLY A 256 4.66 15.01 -20.96
CA GLY A 256 4.65 15.20 -22.41
C GLY A 256 5.03 13.90 -23.14
N SER A 257 4.77 13.88 -24.45
CA SER A 257 5.19 12.76 -25.30
C SER A 257 6.72 12.75 -25.38
N SER A 258 7.31 11.60 -25.04
CA SER A 258 8.76 11.36 -25.08
C SER A 258 9.22 11.17 -26.52
#